data_7a58c3cf93aa062e25461914b4908833
#
_entry.id   7a58c3cf93aa062e25461914b4908833
#
_cell.length_a   1.000
_cell.length_b   1.000
_cell.length_c   1.000
_cell.angle_alpha   90.00
_cell.angle_beta   90.00
_cell.angle_gamma   90.00
#
_symmetry.space_group_name_H-M   'P 1'
#
loop_
_entity.id
_entity.type
_entity.pdbx_description
1 polymer ?
#
loop_
_entity_poly.entity_id
_entity_poly.type
_entity_poly.pdbx_seq_one_letter_code
_entity_poly.pdbx_strand_id
1 'polypeptide(L)'
;PEEEKIFTDENVNSPNLYKYIAKHKEDYDLFVFIPYMFGTTYHGIQQCIDRAVMIPCFHDESYIYMDRFKEAFSKVAGMIFHARPEMELASKVYDLSNVDARELGEGVYTDYEYDAERFREKYNIDSPFILYAGRKDIGKNIYTLIYYFEEYKKTHHFDDLKLVLIGGGKVNIPARIKDHVYDLGYVPMQDKYDAYAAATVMCQPSKFESFSLVVMESWICETPVLVHNQCNVTKYFASDANGGFYFDNYREFEAEIEYLLSHPEECKQMGENGRKY
;
A
#
# COMPACT_ATOMS: atom_id res chain seq x y z
N PRO A 1 26.99 0.13 -12.64
CA PRO A 1 27.69 1.42 -12.53
C PRO A 1 27.20 2.46 -13.55
N GLU A 2 27.23 2.14 -14.89
CA GLU A 2 26.78 3.11 -15.89
C GLU A 2 25.25 3.18 -15.96
N GLU A 3 24.57 2.06 -15.91
CA GLU A 3 23.11 1.94 -15.87
C GLU A 3 22.52 2.65 -14.63
N GLU A 4 23.14 2.49 -13.45
CA GLU A 4 22.73 3.20 -12.24
C GLU A 4 22.89 4.72 -12.38
N LYS A 5 23.95 5.16 -13.08
CA LYS A 5 24.13 6.58 -13.36
C LYS A 5 23.01 7.10 -14.26
N ILE A 6 22.68 6.39 -15.33
CA ILE A 6 21.59 6.74 -16.23
C ILE A 6 20.29 6.79 -15.44
N PHE A 7 20.00 5.79 -14.60
CA PHE A 7 18.79 5.77 -13.77
C PHE A 7 18.68 7.00 -12.89
N THR A 8 19.74 7.38 -12.16
CA THR A 8 19.70 8.54 -11.26
C THR A 8 19.66 9.88 -12.00
N ASP A 9 20.26 9.97 -13.20
CA ASP A 9 20.37 11.21 -13.95
C ASP A 9 19.13 11.48 -14.82
N GLU A 10 18.39 10.45 -15.23
CA GLU A 10 17.23 10.57 -16.13
C GLU A 10 15.89 10.42 -15.42
N ASN A 11 15.85 9.83 -14.22
CA ASN A 11 14.61 9.59 -13.49
C ASN A 11 14.24 10.79 -12.59
N VAL A 12 13.21 11.55 -12.98
CA VAL A 12 12.68 12.72 -12.24
C VAL A 12 13.80 13.63 -11.74
N ASN A 13 14.38 14.40 -12.63
CA ASN A 13 15.58 15.18 -12.39
C ASN A 13 15.30 16.71 -12.40
N SER A 14 15.99 17.47 -11.56
CA SER A 14 15.88 18.94 -11.50
C SER A 14 17.20 19.63 -11.14
N PRO A 15 18.09 19.88 -12.10
CA PRO A 15 19.39 20.54 -11.83
C PRO A 15 19.30 21.91 -11.14
N ASN A 16 18.21 22.63 -11.35
CA ASN A 16 17.99 23.92 -10.69
C ASN A 16 17.66 23.77 -9.20
N LEU A 17 16.97 22.69 -8.82
CA LEU A 17 16.74 22.36 -7.42
C LEU A 17 18.07 22.10 -6.69
N TYR A 18 18.98 21.35 -7.29
CA TYR A 18 20.28 21.06 -6.68
C TYR A 18 21.11 22.32 -6.46
N LYS A 19 21.14 23.24 -7.45
CA LYS A 19 21.80 24.53 -7.31
C LYS A 19 21.17 25.38 -6.21
N TYR A 20 19.84 25.33 -6.09
CA TYR A 20 19.12 26.03 -5.05
C TYR A 20 19.49 25.48 -3.66
N ILE A 21 19.42 24.17 -3.46
CA ILE A 21 19.80 23.52 -2.20
C ILE A 21 21.24 23.89 -1.82
N ALA A 22 22.20 23.70 -2.75
CA ALA A 22 23.60 24.01 -2.51
C ALA A 22 23.84 25.45 -2.07
N LYS A 23 23.11 26.42 -2.67
CA LYS A 23 23.22 27.84 -2.35
C LYS A 23 22.58 28.22 -1.01
N HIS A 24 21.49 27.55 -0.66
CA HIS A 24 20.60 27.91 0.45
C HIS A 24 20.62 26.90 1.60
N LYS A 25 21.58 25.95 1.63
CA LYS A 25 21.58 24.90 2.65
C LYS A 25 21.70 25.43 4.09
N GLU A 26 22.28 26.60 4.27
CA GLU A 26 22.41 27.23 5.59
C GLU A 26 21.14 27.98 6.03
N ASP A 27 20.19 28.18 5.12
CA ASP A 27 18.92 28.85 5.40
C ASP A 27 17.88 27.89 6.03
N TYR A 28 18.18 26.58 6.05
CA TYR A 28 17.28 25.51 6.52
C TYR A 28 17.96 24.63 7.56
N ASP A 29 17.22 24.22 8.58
CA ASP A 29 17.71 23.30 9.59
C ASP A 29 17.81 21.87 9.03
N LEU A 30 16.81 21.44 8.27
CA LEU A 30 16.71 20.11 7.66
C LEU A 30 16.11 20.16 6.26
N PHE A 31 16.47 19.18 5.43
CA PHE A 31 15.87 18.90 4.13
C PHE A 31 15.25 17.53 4.15
N VAL A 32 13.95 17.43 3.86
CA VAL A 32 13.23 16.15 3.84
C VAL A 32 13.06 15.69 2.39
N PHE A 33 13.46 14.45 2.12
CA PHE A 33 13.39 13.83 0.79
C PHE A 33 12.47 12.62 0.79
N ILE A 34 11.53 12.56 -0.18
CA ILE A 34 10.57 11.49 -0.37
C ILE A 34 10.22 11.34 -1.86
N PRO A 35 10.13 10.14 -2.43
CA PRO A 35 10.70 8.86 -1.99
C PRO A 35 12.17 8.70 -2.44
N TYR A 36 12.77 7.52 -2.22
CA TYR A 36 14.19 7.24 -2.48
C TYR A 36 14.59 7.22 -3.95
N MET A 37 13.71 6.72 -4.84
CA MET A 37 14.05 6.30 -6.21
C MET A 37 14.26 7.44 -7.21
N PHE A 38 13.95 8.69 -6.86
CA PHE A 38 14.02 9.80 -7.79
C PHE A 38 15.40 10.45 -7.85
N GLY A 39 15.81 10.89 -9.03
CA GLY A 39 17.04 11.68 -9.21
C GLY A 39 17.05 12.94 -8.35
N THR A 40 15.88 13.59 -8.15
CA THR A 40 15.74 14.73 -7.23
C THR A 40 16.15 14.39 -5.80
N THR A 41 15.84 13.21 -5.31
CA THR A 41 16.26 12.71 -4.00
C THR A 41 17.76 12.42 -4.00
N TYR A 42 18.23 11.60 -4.94
CA TYR A 42 19.64 11.19 -4.99
C TYR A 42 20.61 12.36 -5.12
N HIS A 43 20.38 13.26 -6.07
CA HIS A 43 21.25 14.43 -6.29
C HIS A 43 21.02 15.54 -5.25
N GLY A 44 19.79 15.69 -4.75
CA GLY A 44 19.45 16.67 -3.72
C GLY A 44 20.16 16.41 -2.41
N ILE A 45 20.13 15.16 -1.94
CA ILE A 45 20.80 14.71 -0.71
C ILE A 45 22.29 15.06 -0.73
N GLN A 46 22.96 14.89 -1.86
CA GLN A 46 24.41 15.17 -1.98
C GLN A 46 24.78 16.64 -1.76
N GLN A 47 23.81 17.57 -1.87
CA GLN A 47 24.04 18.98 -1.63
C GLN A 47 23.95 19.38 -0.16
N CYS A 48 23.32 18.55 0.70
CA CYS A 48 23.03 18.85 2.11
C CYS A 48 23.01 17.60 2.98
N ILE A 49 23.94 16.68 2.78
CA ILE A 49 23.93 15.32 3.35
C ILE A 49 23.86 15.30 4.88
N ASP A 50 24.51 16.23 5.53
CA ASP A 50 24.54 16.44 6.98
C ASP A 50 23.22 16.95 7.56
N ARG A 51 22.30 17.41 6.73
CA ARG A 51 20.95 17.93 7.06
C ARG A 51 19.84 17.20 6.31
N ALA A 52 20.19 16.12 5.60
CA ALA A 52 19.22 15.35 4.83
C ALA A 52 18.53 14.31 5.71
N VAL A 53 17.20 14.36 5.75
CA VAL A 53 16.34 13.34 6.35
C VAL A 53 15.53 12.70 5.22
N MET A 54 15.51 11.38 5.17
CA MET A 54 14.75 10.63 4.17
C MET A 54 13.49 10.03 4.76
N ILE A 55 12.40 10.06 3.96
CA ILE A 55 11.26 9.17 4.08
C ILE A 55 11.31 8.29 2.85
N PRO A 56 12.00 7.14 2.90
CA PRO A 56 12.47 6.48 1.68
C PRO A 56 11.37 5.78 0.90
N CYS A 57 10.34 5.24 1.54
CA CYS A 57 9.31 4.40 0.92
C CYS A 57 9.92 3.18 0.23
N PHE A 58 10.80 2.44 0.92
CA PHE A 58 11.50 1.29 0.35
C PHE A 58 10.58 0.10 0.11
N HIS A 59 10.81 -0.57 -1.01
CA HIS A 59 10.28 -1.89 -1.31
C HIS A 59 11.44 -2.85 -1.59
N ASP A 60 11.25 -4.14 -1.39
CA ASP A 60 12.23 -5.17 -1.76
C ASP A 60 12.23 -5.37 -3.29
N GLU A 61 12.83 -4.43 -3.99
CA GLU A 61 12.93 -4.35 -5.44
C GLU A 61 14.38 -4.07 -5.88
N SER A 62 14.69 -4.28 -7.15
CA SER A 62 16.06 -4.19 -7.65
C SER A 62 16.76 -2.86 -7.42
N TYR A 63 16.01 -1.76 -7.40
CA TYR A 63 16.57 -0.41 -7.29
C TYR A 63 17.24 -0.13 -5.95
N ILE A 64 16.72 -0.65 -4.82
CA ILE A 64 17.30 -0.38 -3.50
C ILE A 64 18.72 -0.95 -3.35
N TYR A 65 19.08 -1.94 -4.17
CA TYR A 65 20.40 -2.60 -4.14
C TYR A 65 21.47 -1.88 -4.95
N MET A 66 21.15 -0.76 -5.62
CA MET A 66 22.11 0.04 -6.37
C MET A 66 23.24 0.54 -5.48
N ASP A 67 24.48 0.37 -5.91
CA ASP A 67 25.66 0.79 -5.12
C ASP A 67 25.68 2.30 -4.89
N ARG A 68 25.20 3.08 -5.86
CA ARG A 68 25.07 4.54 -5.71
C ARG A 68 24.13 4.94 -4.56
N PHE A 69 23.03 4.22 -4.39
CA PHE A 69 22.12 4.45 -3.28
C PHE A 69 22.72 4.00 -1.96
N LYS A 70 23.41 2.84 -1.93
CA LYS A 70 24.10 2.38 -0.73
C LYS A 70 25.13 3.41 -0.24
N GLU A 71 25.91 3.97 -1.16
CA GLU A 71 26.91 4.99 -0.81
C GLU A 71 26.28 6.29 -0.31
N ALA A 72 25.21 6.77 -0.95
CA ALA A 72 24.58 8.05 -0.59
C ALA A 72 23.74 7.95 0.67
N PHE A 73 22.89 6.93 0.77
CA PHE A 73 21.88 6.85 1.83
C PHE A 73 22.46 6.43 3.18
N SER A 74 23.59 5.73 3.22
CA SER A 74 24.33 5.42 4.46
C SER A 74 24.98 6.64 5.13
N LYS A 75 24.87 7.84 4.53
CA LYS A 75 25.52 9.07 5.01
C LYS A 75 24.55 10.17 5.40
N VAL A 76 23.25 9.96 5.24
CA VAL A 76 22.24 10.98 5.58
C VAL A 76 22.11 11.17 7.08
N ALA A 77 21.64 12.34 7.52
CA ALA A 77 21.46 12.66 8.94
C ALA A 77 20.39 11.74 9.59
N GLY A 78 19.32 11.39 8.86
CA GLY A 78 18.30 10.52 9.41
C GLY A 78 17.42 9.86 8.35
N MET A 79 16.70 8.81 8.78
CA MET A 79 15.67 8.14 8.00
C MET A 79 14.43 7.90 8.87
N ILE A 80 13.27 8.17 8.30
CA ILE A 80 11.96 7.90 8.90
C ILE A 80 11.29 6.80 8.07
N PHE A 81 11.02 5.68 8.70
CA PHE A 81 10.37 4.53 8.09
C PHE A 81 8.89 4.46 8.45
N HIS A 82 8.07 4.03 7.51
CA HIS A 82 6.64 3.89 7.72
C HIS A 82 6.27 2.62 8.50
N ALA A 83 7.12 1.59 8.43
CA ALA A 83 6.86 0.31 9.06
C ALA A 83 8.16 -0.41 9.43
N ARG A 84 8.09 -1.28 10.44
CA ARG A 84 9.22 -2.10 10.87
C ARG A 84 9.85 -2.93 9.75
N PRO A 85 9.11 -3.64 8.90
CA PRO A 85 9.70 -4.41 7.81
C PRO A 85 10.46 -3.55 6.79
N GLU A 86 10.05 -2.31 6.58
CA GLU A 86 10.78 -1.35 5.74
C GLU A 86 12.15 -1.00 6.38
N MET A 87 12.17 -0.71 7.66
CA MET A 87 13.40 -0.41 8.41
C MET A 87 14.34 -1.62 8.48
N GLU A 88 13.79 -2.83 8.67
CA GLU A 88 14.55 -4.08 8.66
C GLU A 88 15.17 -4.36 7.29
N LEU A 89 14.44 -4.10 6.21
CA LEU A 89 14.96 -4.20 4.84
C LEU A 89 16.10 -3.21 4.63
N ALA A 90 15.91 -1.94 5.01
CA ALA A 90 16.93 -0.91 4.92
C ALA A 90 18.21 -1.30 5.67
N SER A 91 18.08 -1.82 6.89
CA SER A 91 19.21 -2.25 7.73
C SER A 91 20.01 -3.44 7.16
N LYS A 92 19.38 -4.23 6.26
CA LYS A 92 20.08 -5.32 5.54
C LYS A 92 20.85 -4.83 4.31
N VAL A 93 20.40 -3.71 3.72
CA VAL A 93 20.93 -3.18 2.45
C VAL A 93 21.93 -2.06 2.66
N TYR A 94 21.68 -1.21 3.67
CA TYR A 94 22.46 0.00 3.95
C TYR A 94 23.16 -0.08 5.31
N ASP A 95 24.34 0.54 5.42
CA ASP A 95 24.97 0.78 6.72
C ASP A 95 24.28 1.98 7.40
N LEU A 96 23.43 1.69 8.38
CA LEU A 96 22.69 2.70 9.14
C LEU A 96 23.36 3.06 10.47
N SER A 97 24.59 2.63 10.73
CA SER A 97 25.30 2.83 12.01
C SER A 97 25.45 4.31 12.42
N ASN A 98 25.50 5.21 11.43
CA ASN A 98 25.63 6.67 11.63
C ASN A 98 24.36 7.44 11.22
N VAL A 99 23.24 6.77 10.96
CA VAL A 99 21.97 7.37 10.54
C VAL A 99 20.98 7.30 11.70
N ASP A 100 20.34 8.43 12.05
CA ASP A 100 19.24 8.41 13.03
C ASP A 100 17.99 7.78 12.37
N ALA A 101 17.86 6.48 12.51
CA ALA A 101 16.82 5.67 11.89
C ALA A 101 15.63 5.48 12.85
N ARG A 102 14.43 5.91 12.44
CA ARG A 102 13.20 5.85 13.25
C ARG A 102 12.05 5.23 12.48
N GLU A 103 11.28 4.36 13.13
CA GLU A 103 9.97 3.89 12.68
C GLU A 103 8.91 4.81 13.29
N LEU A 104 8.17 5.56 12.46
CA LEU A 104 7.14 6.51 12.93
C LEU A 104 5.75 6.27 12.33
N GLY A 105 5.63 5.49 11.27
CA GLY A 105 4.37 5.30 10.55
C GLY A 105 3.96 6.52 9.72
N GLU A 106 2.71 6.54 9.31
CA GLU A 106 2.05 7.69 8.67
C GLU A 106 0.81 8.10 9.45
N GLY A 107 0.49 9.39 9.44
CA GLY A 107 -0.77 9.89 9.98
C GLY A 107 -1.94 9.55 9.07
N VAL A 108 -2.99 9.00 9.63
CA VAL A 108 -4.27 8.76 8.94
C VAL A 108 -5.37 9.59 9.56
N TYR A 109 -6.28 10.08 8.71
CA TYR A 109 -7.45 10.80 9.17
C TYR A 109 -8.48 9.81 9.71
N THR A 110 -8.92 9.99 10.97
CA THR A 110 -9.84 9.07 11.65
C THR A 110 -11.26 9.59 11.80
N ASP A 111 -11.52 10.86 11.46
CA ASP A 111 -12.78 11.56 11.73
C ASP A 111 -13.79 11.45 10.59
N TYR A 112 -13.69 10.40 9.77
CA TYR A 112 -14.68 10.14 8.72
C TYR A 112 -15.88 9.38 9.29
N GLU A 113 -17.06 9.90 9.03
CA GLU A 113 -18.29 9.12 9.18
C GLU A 113 -18.38 8.09 8.04
N TYR A 114 -18.85 6.90 8.35
CA TYR A 114 -19.06 5.84 7.37
C TYR A 114 -20.37 5.11 7.66
N ASP A 115 -21.04 4.66 6.58
CA ASP A 115 -22.35 4.01 6.67
C ASP A 115 -22.47 2.96 5.55
N ALA A 116 -22.52 1.69 5.95
CA ALA A 116 -22.64 0.56 5.06
C ALA A 116 -23.94 0.58 4.24
N GLU A 117 -25.06 0.92 4.88
CA GLU A 117 -26.37 0.93 4.22
C GLU A 117 -26.46 2.03 3.16
N ARG A 118 -25.89 3.21 3.44
CA ARG A 118 -25.81 4.30 2.44
C ARG A 118 -25.08 3.87 1.17
N PHE A 119 -23.99 3.08 1.28
CA PHE A 119 -23.29 2.53 0.11
C PHE A 119 -24.18 1.51 -0.62
N ARG A 120 -24.78 0.57 0.12
CA ARG A 120 -25.62 -0.49 -0.44
C ARG A 120 -26.79 0.08 -1.23
N GLU A 121 -27.53 1.01 -0.64
CA GLU A 121 -28.65 1.69 -1.30
C GLU A 121 -28.19 2.46 -2.54
N LYS A 122 -27.11 3.25 -2.43
CA LYS A 122 -26.66 4.10 -3.54
C LYS A 122 -26.20 3.32 -4.77
N TYR A 123 -25.49 2.20 -4.56
CA TYR A 123 -24.92 1.40 -5.64
C TYR A 123 -25.72 0.14 -5.96
N ASN A 124 -26.81 -0.09 -5.23
CA ASN A 124 -27.67 -1.27 -5.35
C ASN A 124 -26.89 -2.58 -5.23
N ILE A 125 -26.08 -2.69 -4.16
CA ILE A 125 -25.22 -3.84 -3.86
C ILE A 125 -25.57 -4.37 -2.46
N ASP A 126 -26.54 -5.28 -2.38
CA ASP A 126 -26.98 -5.89 -1.11
C ASP A 126 -26.15 -7.13 -0.73
N SER A 127 -25.49 -7.72 -1.72
CA SER A 127 -24.68 -8.94 -1.55
C SER A 127 -23.39 -8.67 -0.79
N PRO A 128 -22.81 -9.69 -0.10
CA PRO A 128 -21.45 -9.61 0.41
C PRO A 128 -20.45 -9.37 -0.73
N PHE A 129 -19.40 -8.60 -0.44
CA PHE A 129 -18.40 -8.30 -1.47
C PHE A 129 -16.99 -8.15 -0.92
N ILE A 130 -16.03 -8.47 -1.79
CA ILE A 130 -14.62 -8.11 -1.64
C ILE A 130 -14.44 -6.72 -2.21
N LEU A 131 -13.88 -5.79 -1.43
CA LEU A 131 -13.53 -4.46 -1.89
C LEU A 131 -12.06 -4.40 -2.32
N TYR A 132 -11.79 -3.80 -3.47
CA TYR A 132 -10.48 -3.31 -3.86
C TYR A 132 -10.52 -1.79 -3.99
N ALA A 133 -9.60 -1.10 -3.34
CA ALA A 133 -9.46 0.35 -3.42
C ALA A 133 -8.04 0.74 -3.81
N GLY A 134 -7.86 1.33 -5.01
CA GLY A 134 -6.54 1.72 -5.49
C GLY A 134 -6.45 1.90 -7.00
N ARG A 135 -5.25 2.19 -7.49
CA ARG A 135 -5.00 2.20 -8.94
C ARG A 135 -5.10 0.78 -9.49
N LYS A 136 -5.82 0.63 -10.59
CA LYS A 136 -6.00 -0.65 -11.27
C LYS A 136 -4.89 -0.86 -12.30
N ASP A 137 -3.68 -1.20 -11.85
CA ASP A 137 -2.52 -1.44 -12.69
C ASP A 137 -1.73 -2.70 -12.26
N ILE A 138 -0.75 -3.08 -13.08
CA ILE A 138 0.10 -4.26 -12.83
C ILE A 138 0.88 -4.11 -11.53
N GLY A 139 1.36 -2.91 -11.20
CA GLY A 139 2.13 -2.64 -9.98
C GLY A 139 1.33 -2.92 -8.71
N LYS A 140 0.00 -2.74 -8.76
CA LYS A 140 -0.92 -3.07 -7.67
C LYS A 140 -1.45 -4.51 -7.71
N ASN A 141 -0.97 -5.33 -8.65
CA ASN A 141 -1.30 -6.76 -8.76
C ASN A 141 -2.82 -7.07 -8.84
N ILE A 142 -3.63 -6.12 -9.33
CA ILE A 142 -5.09 -6.24 -9.44
C ILE A 142 -5.51 -7.45 -10.29
N TYR A 143 -4.71 -7.82 -11.30
CA TYR A 143 -5.02 -8.95 -12.17
C TYR A 143 -5.00 -10.30 -11.45
N THR A 144 -4.16 -10.45 -10.40
CA THR A 144 -4.20 -11.63 -9.54
C THR A 144 -5.52 -11.72 -8.77
N LEU A 145 -6.02 -10.61 -8.24
CA LEU A 145 -7.32 -10.58 -7.56
C LEU A 145 -8.45 -10.95 -8.52
N ILE A 146 -8.48 -10.35 -9.72
CA ILE A 146 -9.51 -10.66 -10.73
C ILE A 146 -9.44 -12.13 -11.13
N TYR A 147 -8.25 -12.67 -11.34
CA TYR A 147 -8.05 -14.08 -11.69
C TYR A 147 -8.51 -15.00 -10.54
N TYR A 148 -8.16 -14.71 -9.30
CA TYR A 148 -8.58 -15.51 -8.14
C TYR A 148 -10.09 -15.43 -7.92
N PHE A 149 -10.68 -14.27 -8.09
CA PHE A 149 -12.13 -14.12 -8.04
C PHE A 149 -12.83 -14.89 -9.17
N GLU A 150 -12.28 -14.91 -10.39
CA GLU A 150 -12.80 -15.75 -11.48
C GLU A 150 -12.71 -17.23 -11.15
N GLU A 151 -11.59 -17.73 -10.60
CA GLU A 151 -11.44 -19.12 -10.18
C GLU A 151 -12.43 -19.47 -9.06
N TYR A 152 -12.60 -18.59 -8.07
CA TYR A 152 -13.57 -18.74 -7.01
C TYR A 152 -15.00 -18.91 -7.55
N LYS A 153 -15.40 -18.10 -8.48
CA LYS A 153 -16.74 -18.18 -9.11
C LYS A 153 -16.96 -19.43 -9.98
N LYS A 154 -15.91 -20.15 -10.36
CA LYS A 154 -16.00 -21.44 -11.06
C LYS A 154 -16.30 -22.60 -10.13
N THR A 155 -15.77 -22.58 -8.92
CA THR A 155 -15.75 -23.70 -7.98
C THR A 155 -16.80 -23.58 -6.88
N HIS A 156 -17.22 -22.35 -6.55
CA HIS A 156 -18.16 -22.05 -5.48
C HIS A 156 -19.46 -21.50 -6.02
N HIS A 157 -20.55 -22.13 -5.63
CA HIS A 157 -21.91 -21.72 -5.98
C HIS A 157 -22.45 -20.62 -5.04
N PHE A 158 -21.58 -19.88 -4.33
CA PHE A 158 -21.97 -18.64 -3.66
C PHE A 158 -22.20 -17.57 -4.73
N ASP A 159 -23.37 -17.64 -5.39
CA ASP A 159 -23.74 -16.74 -6.46
C ASP A 159 -23.78 -15.28 -6.03
N ASP A 160 -23.85 -15.03 -4.73
CA ASP A 160 -24.05 -13.68 -4.19
C ASP A 160 -22.75 -12.89 -3.92
N LEU A 161 -21.57 -13.55 -3.76
CA LEU A 161 -20.33 -12.81 -3.54
C LEU A 161 -19.97 -11.93 -4.75
N LYS A 162 -19.73 -10.65 -4.51
CA LYS A 162 -19.35 -9.66 -5.54
C LYS A 162 -17.91 -9.20 -5.35
N LEU A 163 -17.34 -8.59 -6.39
CA LEU A 163 -16.09 -7.86 -6.34
C LEU A 163 -16.37 -6.40 -6.70
N VAL A 164 -16.04 -5.50 -5.79
CA VAL A 164 -16.19 -4.05 -5.99
C VAL A 164 -14.82 -3.41 -6.16
N LEU A 165 -14.63 -2.68 -7.25
CA LEU A 165 -13.37 -2.02 -7.60
C LEU A 165 -13.54 -0.50 -7.55
N ILE A 166 -12.77 0.16 -6.70
CA ILE A 166 -12.75 1.63 -6.58
C ILE A 166 -11.35 2.15 -6.94
N GLY A 167 -11.31 3.25 -7.69
CA GLY A 167 -10.09 3.94 -8.08
C GLY A 167 -9.83 3.97 -9.57
N GLY A 168 -8.74 4.63 -9.96
CA GLY A 168 -8.39 4.87 -11.37
C GLY A 168 -7.76 3.68 -12.07
N GLY A 169 -7.68 3.78 -13.40
CA GLY A 169 -7.17 2.76 -14.29
C GLY A 169 -8.28 1.94 -14.94
N LYS A 170 -7.91 1.17 -15.96
CA LYS A 170 -8.82 0.25 -16.67
C LYS A 170 -8.31 -1.16 -16.50
N VAL A 171 -9.20 -2.08 -16.19
CA VAL A 171 -8.92 -3.51 -16.15
C VAL A 171 -9.85 -4.26 -17.11
N ASN A 172 -9.36 -5.36 -17.63
CA ASN A 172 -10.17 -6.26 -18.41
C ASN A 172 -10.86 -7.26 -17.47
N ILE A 173 -12.19 -7.18 -17.38
CA ILE A 173 -12.99 -8.11 -16.60
C ILE A 173 -13.42 -9.27 -17.50
N PRO A 174 -13.07 -10.52 -17.17
CA PRO A 174 -13.51 -11.70 -17.92
C PRO A 174 -15.05 -11.76 -18.04
N ALA A 175 -15.55 -12.08 -19.22
CA ALA A 175 -17.00 -12.10 -19.50
C ALA A 175 -17.79 -12.98 -18.52
N ARG A 176 -17.17 -14.06 -18.04
CA ARG A 176 -17.78 -15.02 -17.11
C ARG A 176 -18.15 -14.42 -15.75
N ILE A 177 -17.39 -13.44 -15.28
CA ILE A 177 -17.61 -12.81 -13.96
C ILE A 177 -18.14 -11.39 -14.05
N LYS A 178 -18.44 -10.91 -15.25
CA LYS A 178 -18.82 -9.52 -15.50
C LYS A 178 -20.02 -9.07 -14.65
N ASP A 179 -21.01 -9.94 -14.46
CA ASP A 179 -22.22 -9.64 -13.69
C ASP A 179 -22.00 -9.73 -12.16
N HIS A 180 -20.78 -10.10 -11.74
CA HIS A 180 -20.36 -10.19 -10.34
C HIS A 180 -19.32 -9.12 -9.97
N VAL A 181 -18.92 -8.26 -10.91
CA VAL A 181 -17.89 -7.22 -10.68
C VAL A 181 -18.48 -5.83 -10.93
N TYR A 182 -18.36 -4.97 -9.93
CA TYR A 182 -18.73 -3.57 -9.99
C TYR A 182 -17.46 -2.71 -10.07
N ASP A 183 -17.12 -2.26 -11.28
CA ASP A 183 -16.02 -1.29 -11.45
C ASP A 183 -16.58 0.14 -11.39
N LEU A 184 -16.50 0.75 -10.21
CA LEU A 184 -17.08 2.06 -9.93
C LEU A 184 -16.17 3.23 -10.32
N GLY A 185 -14.91 2.95 -10.69
CA GLY A 185 -13.96 4.04 -10.98
C GLY A 185 -13.66 4.91 -9.76
N TYR A 186 -13.42 6.19 -9.99
CA TYR A 186 -13.30 7.14 -8.88
C TYR A 186 -14.66 7.44 -8.28
N VAL A 187 -14.76 7.31 -6.97
CA VAL A 187 -15.95 7.67 -6.19
C VAL A 187 -15.64 8.84 -5.26
N PRO A 188 -16.64 9.61 -4.80
CA PRO A 188 -16.46 10.60 -3.73
C PRO A 188 -15.83 9.97 -2.48
N MET A 189 -15.11 10.78 -1.70
CA MET A 189 -14.44 10.31 -0.47
C MET A 189 -15.43 9.65 0.51
N GLN A 190 -16.61 10.23 0.68
CA GLN A 190 -17.66 9.64 1.52
C GLN A 190 -18.06 8.24 1.06
N ASP A 191 -18.29 8.06 -0.23
CA ASP A 191 -18.67 6.76 -0.81
C ASP A 191 -17.55 5.72 -0.64
N LYS A 192 -16.30 6.15 -0.67
CA LYS A 192 -15.13 5.29 -0.44
C LYS A 192 -15.13 4.72 0.99
N TYR A 193 -15.38 5.58 2.00
CA TYR A 193 -15.46 5.12 3.39
C TYR A 193 -16.71 4.27 3.64
N ASP A 194 -17.84 4.62 3.04
CA ASP A 194 -19.05 3.82 3.08
C ASP A 194 -18.85 2.44 2.42
N ALA A 195 -18.06 2.38 1.34
CA ALA A 195 -17.70 1.12 0.69
C ALA A 195 -16.83 0.22 1.58
N TYR A 196 -15.87 0.80 2.31
CA TYR A 196 -15.12 0.02 3.29
C TYR A 196 -16.06 -0.55 4.35
N ALA A 197 -16.92 0.26 4.95
CA ALA A 197 -17.87 -0.18 5.97
C ALA A 197 -18.85 -1.27 5.47
N ALA A 198 -19.22 -1.25 4.19
CA ALA A 198 -20.13 -2.21 3.58
C ALA A 198 -19.45 -3.51 3.14
N ALA A 199 -18.12 -3.52 3.00
CA ALA A 199 -17.38 -4.68 2.49
C ALA A 199 -17.27 -5.80 3.53
N THR A 200 -17.27 -7.05 3.07
CA THR A 200 -16.91 -8.19 3.90
C THR A 200 -15.41 -8.15 4.24
N VAL A 201 -14.59 -7.79 3.26
CA VAL A 201 -13.15 -7.68 3.39
C VAL A 201 -12.60 -6.71 2.34
N MET A 202 -11.59 -5.93 2.72
CA MET A 202 -10.79 -5.18 1.75
C MET A 202 -9.59 -6.01 1.32
N CYS A 203 -9.47 -6.29 0.03
CA CYS A 203 -8.35 -7.04 -0.52
C CYS A 203 -7.30 -6.09 -1.13
N GLN A 204 -6.06 -6.14 -0.59
CA GLN A 204 -4.90 -5.45 -1.15
C GLN A 204 -3.90 -6.47 -1.70
N PRO A 205 -3.97 -6.80 -3.00
CA PRO A 205 -3.14 -7.85 -3.59
C PRO A 205 -1.72 -7.38 -3.95
N SER A 206 -1.36 -6.13 -3.67
CA SER A 206 -0.05 -5.55 -3.98
C SER A 206 1.08 -6.32 -3.31
N LYS A 207 2.18 -6.53 -4.06
CA LYS A 207 3.40 -7.15 -3.53
C LYS A 207 4.39 -6.14 -2.98
N PHE A 208 4.19 -4.87 -3.29
CA PHE A 208 5.10 -3.77 -2.95
C PHE A 208 4.32 -2.60 -2.37
N GLU A 209 4.43 -2.43 -1.06
CA GLU A 209 3.90 -1.29 -0.32
C GLU A 209 4.91 -0.90 0.77
N SER A 210 5.10 0.39 0.98
CA SER A 210 5.88 0.91 2.11
C SER A 210 5.01 1.18 3.34
N PHE A 211 3.70 1.41 3.13
CA PHE A 211 2.72 1.59 4.21
C PHE A 211 1.35 1.00 3.83
N SER A 212 0.72 1.49 2.77
CA SER A 212 -0.63 1.14 2.32
C SER A 212 -1.75 1.83 3.11
N LEU A 213 -1.99 3.11 2.79
CA LEU A 213 -3.09 3.90 3.38
C LEU A 213 -4.45 3.19 3.30
N VAL A 214 -4.72 2.43 2.22
CA VAL A 214 -6.00 1.72 2.04
C VAL A 214 -6.23 0.62 3.08
N VAL A 215 -5.18 0.04 3.66
CA VAL A 215 -5.28 -0.89 4.79
C VAL A 215 -5.77 -0.14 6.03
N MET A 216 -5.17 1.01 6.32
CA MET A 216 -5.56 1.83 7.47
C MET A 216 -6.97 2.40 7.30
N GLU A 217 -7.33 2.85 6.09
CA GLU A 217 -8.68 3.32 5.78
C GLU A 217 -9.74 2.22 5.98
N SER A 218 -9.43 0.98 5.59
CA SER A 218 -10.29 -0.17 5.84
C SER A 218 -10.51 -0.40 7.35
N TRP A 219 -9.44 -0.33 8.12
CA TRP A 219 -9.50 -0.52 9.58
C TRP A 219 -10.20 0.63 10.31
N ILE A 220 -10.10 1.87 9.84
CA ILE A 220 -10.90 2.98 10.36
C ILE A 220 -12.39 2.65 10.27
N CYS A 221 -12.81 1.96 9.21
CA CYS A 221 -14.19 1.49 9.01
C CYS A 221 -14.48 0.11 9.64
N GLU A 222 -13.59 -0.41 10.47
CA GLU A 222 -13.71 -1.70 11.15
C GLU A 222 -13.87 -2.89 10.18
N THR A 223 -13.30 -2.77 8.99
CA THR A 223 -13.35 -3.80 7.96
C THR A 223 -12.01 -4.53 7.89
N PRO A 224 -11.98 -5.87 8.00
CA PRO A 224 -10.75 -6.64 7.96
C PRO A 224 -10.10 -6.58 6.59
N VAL A 225 -8.80 -6.90 6.54
CA VAL A 225 -8.02 -6.88 5.32
C VAL A 225 -7.56 -8.27 4.91
N LEU A 226 -7.43 -8.47 3.60
CA LEU A 226 -6.84 -9.65 2.98
C LEU A 226 -5.69 -9.18 2.07
N VAL A 227 -4.45 -9.48 2.45
CA VAL A 227 -3.27 -8.91 1.82
C VAL A 227 -2.37 -9.97 1.20
N HIS A 228 -1.46 -9.58 0.30
CA HIS A 228 -0.55 -10.53 -0.34
C HIS A 228 0.63 -10.86 0.57
N ASN A 229 0.94 -12.16 0.76
CA ASN A 229 2.02 -12.66 1.61
C ASN A 229 3.42 -12.11 1.24
N GLN A 230 3.66 -11.82 -0.05
CA GLN A 230 4.93 -11.27 -0.52
C GLN A 230 5.12 -9.79 -0.19
N CYS A 231 4.09 -9.08 0.25
CA CYS A 231 4.24 -7.72 0.77
C CYS A 231 4.50 -7.76 2.28
N ASN A 232 5.76 -7.70 2.67
CA ASN A 232 6.16 -7.81 4.08
C ASN A 232 5.51 -6.75 4.98
N VAL A 233 5.27 -5.55 4.46
CA VAL A 233 4.67 -4.43 5.23
C VAL A 233 3.20 -4.69 5.53
N THR A 234 2.38 -4.96 4.51
CA THR A 234 0.94 -5.19 4.73
C THR A 234 0.67 -6.50 5.47
N LYS A 235 1.48 -7.54 5.21
CA LYS A 235 1.46 -8.78 6.00
C LYS A 235 1.79 -8.53 7.47
N TYR A 236 2.83 -7.75 7.74
CA TYR A 236 3.21 -7.37 9.11
C TYR A 236 2.04 -6.68 9.80
N PHE A 237 1.42 -5.69 9.16
CA PHE A 237 0.27 -5.00 9.72
C PHE A 237 -0.90 -5.96 10.00
N ALA A 238 -1.31 -6.77 9.01
CA ALA A 238 -2.43 -7.72 9.18
C ALA A 238 -2.19 -8.68 10.34
N SER A 239 -0.95 -9.17 10.49
CA SER A 239 -0.57 -10.13 11.54
C SER A 239 -0.43 -9.47 12.91
N ASP A 240 0.26 -8.33 13.01
CA ASP A 240 0.57 -7.64 14.28
C ASP A 240 -0.71 -7.04 14.90
N ALA A 241 -1.58 -6.48 14.06
CA ALA A 241 -2.90 -6.01 14.48
C ALA A 241 -3.89 -7.15 14.76
N ASN A 242 -3.64 -8.39 14.29
CA ASN A 242 -4.68 -9.42 14.16
C ASN A 242 -5.93 -8.87 13.44
N GLY A 243 -5.70 -8.06 12.41
CA GLY A 243 -6.70 -7.25 11.70
C GLY A 243 -7.10 -7.80 10.33
N GLY A 244 -6.72 -9.04 10.00
CA GLY A 244 -7.02 -9.68 8.74
C GLY A 244 -6.14 -10.87 8.44
N PHE A 245 -6.18 -11.31 7.18
CA PHE A 245 -5.43 -12.46 6.69
C PHE A 245 -4.44 -12.07 5.58
N TYR A 246 -3.61 -13.05 5.16
CA TYR A 246 -2.69 -12.89 4.03
C TYR A 246 -2.60 -14.19 3.23
N PHE A 247 -2.57 -14.07 1.91
CA PHE A 247 -2.52 -15.19 0.97
C PHE A 247 -1.27 -15.13 0.09
N ASP A 248 -0.76 -16.28 -0.31
CA ASP A 248 0.32 -16.42 -1.30
C ASP A 248 -0.17 -17.04 -2.61
N ASN A 249 -1.25 -17.81 -2.54
CA ASN A 249 -1.81 -18.55 -3.67
C ASN A 249 -3.34 -18.60 -3.62
N TYR A 250 -3.95 -19.12 -4.69
CA TYR A 250 -5.40 -19.21 -4.82
C TYR A 250 -6.07 -20.00 -3.71
N ARG A 251 -5.46 -21.10 -3.26
CA ARG A 251 -6.09 -21.98 -2.23
C ARG A 251 -6.18 -21.29 -0.87
N GLU A 252 -5.17 -20.53 -0.51
CA GLU A 252 -5.20 -19.70 0.68
C GLU A 252 -6.24 -18.58 0.56
N PHE A 253 -6.23 -17.85 -0.56
CA PHE A 253 -7.24 -16.83 -0.84
C PHE A 253 -8.66 -17.37 -0.74
N GLU A 254 -8.94 -18.53 -1.37
CA GLU A 254 -10.23 -19.22 -1.33
C GLU A 254 -10.64 -19.57 0.11
N ALA A 255 -9.75 -20.23 0.86
CA ALA A 255 -10.03 -20.65 2.24
C ALA A 255 -10.31 -19.45 3.17
N GLU A 256 -9.56 -18.36 3.02
CA GLU A 256 -9.71 -17.13 3.81
C GLU A 256 -11.01 -16.39 3.48
N ILE A 257 -11.40 -16.33 2.22
CA ILE A 257 -12.72 -15.77 1.82
C ILE A 257 -13.86 -16.62 2.39
N GLU A 258 -13.79 -17.94 2.28
CA GLU A 258 -14.79 -18.85 2.85
C GLU A 258 -14.88 -18.70 4.38
N TYR A 259 -13.73 -18.55 5.03
CA TYR A 259 -13.70 -18.32 6.48
C TYR A 259 -14.40 -17.02 6.86
N LEU A 260 -14.06 -15.90 6.21
CA LEU A 260 -14.64 -14.59 6.49
C LEU A 260 -16.15 -14.56 6.23
N LEU A 261 -16.63 -15.23 5.18
CA LEU A 261 -18.06 -15.33 4.88
C LEU A 261 -18.83 -16.17 5.88
N SER A 262 -18.19 -17.21 6.44
CA SER A 262 -18.84 -18.15 7.37
C SER A 262 -18.71 -17.76 8.85
N HIS A 263 -17.83 -16.79 9.19
CA HIS A 263 -17.53 -16.36 10.55
C HIS A 263 -17.65 -14.84 10.73
N PRO A 264 -18.87 -14.28 10.61
CA PRO A 264 -19.08 -12.83 10.62
C PRO A 264 -18.64 -12.14 11.93
N GLU A 265 -18.72 -12.83 13.06
CA GLU A 265 -18.28 -12.27 14.36
C GLU A 265 -16.76 -12.14 14.43
N GLU A 266 -16.01 -13.13 13.95
CA GLU A 266 -14.55 -13.07 13.87
C GLU A 266 -14.10 -12.03 12.83
N CYS A 267 -14.82 -11.94 11.71
CA CYS A 267 -14.60 -10.92 10.69
C CYS A 267 -14.70 -9.51 11.29
N LYS A 268 -15.76 -9.25 12.05
CA LYS A 268 -15.96 -7.99 12.79
C LYS A 268 -14.84 -7.75 13.81
N GLN A 269 -14.49 -8.78 14.60
CA GLN A 269 -13.43 -8.67 15.59
C GLN A 269 -12.07 -8.32 14.96
N MET A 270 -11.75 -8.86 13.78
CA MET A 270 -10.54 -8.48 13.03
C MET A 270 -10.57 -7.01 12.63
N GLY A 271 -11.70 -6.51 12.14
CA GLY A 271 -11.86 -5.10 11.80
C GLY A 271 -11.64 -4.18 13.00
N GLU A 272 -12.26 -4.52 14.14
CA GLU A 272 -12.09 -3.79 15.41
C GLU A 272 -10.63 -3.84 15.92
N ASN A 273 -9.94 -4.97 15.75
CA ASN A 273 -8.53 -5.10 16.11
C ASN A 273 -7.66 -4.16 15.26
N GLY A 274 -7.89 -4.14 13.94
CA GLY A 274 -7.20 -3.22 13.04
C GLY A 274 -7.42 -1.76 13.40
N ARG A 275 -8.65 -1.37 13.77
CA ARG A 275 -8.94 -0.01 14.21
C ARG A 275 -8.21 0.40 15.50
N LYS A 276 -7.99 -0.54 16.40
CA LYS A 276 -7.25 -0.29 17.66
C LYS A 276 -5.75 -0.16 17.44
N TYR A 277 -5.23 -0.86 16.42
CA TYR A 277 -3.83 -0.81 16.03
C TYR A 277 -3.43 0.57 15.53
#